data_622c55b32dd2b1c8b6716c43e51aee4a
#
_entry.id   622c55b32dd2b1c8b6716c43e51aee4a
#
_cell.length_a   1.000
_cell.length_b   1.000
_cell.length_c   1.000
_cell.angle_alpha   90.00
_cell.angle_beta   90.00
_cell.angle_gamma   90.00
#
_symmetry.space_group_name_H-M   'P 1'
#
loop_
_entity.id
_entity.type
_entity.pdbx_description
1 polymer ?
#
loop_
_entity_poly.entity_id
_entity_poly.type
_entity_poly.pdbx_seq_one_letter_code
_entity_poly.pdbx_strand_id
1 'polypeptide(L)'
;MHDAILSYLEPLRREALDLLRRLVEIQSGSRNKPGLDRMAGEMAGVLGGILPRVRVLPFADHGDMVQAMTLPAEEGRKGVMLVGHMDTVFPADTTFTAFREDETRCFGPGVYDMKGGLVVAVYALKALAHLGLLEKIPVTVLCNSDEEIGSPASRPWIERMSGGALAALVFEGGGPGKDVVTGRKGRLGMELTVRGRAGHAAKGGAKSSAILELAHTIIALEALNDGREITLNVGQVEGGIGPNTVPELATAALDARFLTPEGQKRLERDLARIVSAPLVPGTSATLSVTSGRPAMPQSDGNRRLYAVARAQAQTFGYDLPEELRSGVSDANFIAELGAPVLDGLGPVGDLDHSDLEFILKDTLMERAALTAATIAALWNHGTRPEKSQPGAI
;
A
#
# COMPACT_ATOMS: atom_id res chain seq x y z
N MET A 1 -19.92 4.30 24.21
CA MET A 1 -19.51 4.48 22.82
C MET A 1 -19.38 3.13 22.09
N HIS A 2 -18.60 2.18 22.59
CA HIS A 2 -18.38 0.88 21.92
C HIS A 2 -19.68 0.11 21.68
N ASP A 3 -20.53 -0.04 22.70
CA ASP A 3 -21.83 -0.70 22.55
C ASP A 3 -22.74 0.01 21.53
N ALA A 4 -22.71 1.34 21.49
CA ALA A 4 -23.49 2.10 20.52
C ALA A 4 -22.99 1.89 19.08
N ILE A 5 -21.66 1.77 18.88
CA ILE A 5 -21.07 1.43 17.58
C ILE A 5 -21.55 0.03 17.14
N LEU A 6 -21.41 -0.98 18.02
CA LEU A 6 -21.81 -2.35 17.69
C LEU A 6 -23.31 -2.45 17.41
N SER A 7 -24.16 -1.86 18.28
CA SER A 7 -25.61 -1.87 18.10
C SER A 7 -26.07 -1.20 16.81
N TYR A 8 -25.33 -0.18 16.34
CA TYR A 8 -25.61 0.46 15.05
C TYR A 8 -25.15 -0.39 13.87
N LEU A 9 -23.96 -0.98 13.94
CA LEU A 9 -23.36 -1.72 12.80
C LEU A 9 -23.97 -3.11 12.61
N GLU A 10 -24.39 -3.79 13.67
CA GLU A 10 -24.88 -5.17 13.61
C GLU A 10 -26.03 -5.37 12.60
N PRO A 11 -27.13 -4.56 12.61
CA PRO A 11 -28.20 -4.70 11.64
C PRO A 11 -27.79 -4.35 10.19
N LEU A 12 -26.64 -3.70 9.98
CA LEU A 12 -26.16 -3.26 8.68
C LEU A 12 -25.24 -4.29 7.97
N ARG A 13 -24.99 -5.45 8.58
CA ARG A 13 -24.12 -6.51 8.01
C ARG A 13 -24.51 -6.88 6.58
N ARG A 14 -25.80 -7.08 6.32
CA ARG A 14 -26.28 -7.45 4.99
C ARG A 14 -26.05 -6.32 3.98
N GLU A 15 -26.35 -5.09 4.38
CA GLU A 15 -26.13 -3.91 3.53
C GLU A 15 -24.65 -3.74 3.16
N ALA A 16 -23.74 -4.02 4.11
CA ALA A 16 -22.29 -3.97 3.85
C ALA A 16 -21.85 -5.06 2.85
N LEU A 17 -22.39 -6.27 2.97
CA LEU A 17 -22.11 -7.34 2.01
C LEU A 17 -22.68 -7.03 0.63
N ASP A 18 -23.85 -6.41 0.56
CA ASP A 18 -24.44 -5.98 -0.71
C ASP A 18 -23.64 -4.83 -1.36
N LEU A 19 -23.09 -3.91 -0.56
CA LEU A 19 -22.15 -2.91 -1.07
C LEU A 19 -20.87 -3.59 -1.58
N LEU A 20 -20.27 -4.50 -0.80
CA LEU A 20 -19.07 -5.23 -1.21
C LEU A 20 -19.30 -5.97 -2.53
N ARG A 21 -20.43 -6.65 -2.69
CA ARG A 21 -20.81 -7.32 -3.94
C ARG A 21 -20.81 -6.35 -5.13
N ARG A 22 -21.46 -5.19 -4.99
CA ARG A 22 -21.50 -4.19 -6.08
C ARG A 22 -20.12 -3.72 -6.47
N LEU A 23 -19.23 -3.47 -5.46
CA LEU A 23 -17.86 -3.03 -5.74
C LEU A 23 -17.03 -4.14 -6.40
N VAL A 24 -17.16 -5.39 -5.95
CA VAL A 24 -16.43 -6.54 -6.48
C VAL A 24 -16.84 -6.82 -7.93
N GLU A 25 -18.13 -6.72 -8.26
CA GLU A 25 -18.66 -6.98 -9.62
C GLU A 25 -18.31 -5.86 -10.62
N ILE A 26 -17.77 -4.73 -10.19
CA ILE A 26 -17.15 -3.75 -11.09
C ILE A 26 -15.72 -4.22 -11.39
N GLN A 27 -15.47 -4.58 -12.67
CA GLN A 27 -14.12 -4.89 -13.11
C GLN A 27 -13.27 -3.61 -13.09
N SER A 28 -12.29 -3.55 -12.16
CA SER A 28 -11.49 -2.37 -11.87
C SER A 28 -9.98 -2.65 -11.91
N GLY A 29 -9.52 -3.50 -12.84
CA GLY A 29 -8.09 -3.68 -13.06
C GLY A 29 -7.38 -2.35 -13.36
N SER A 30 -6.17 -2.13 -12.85
CA SER A 30 -5.45 -0.84 -12.90
C SER A 30 -5.32 -0.23 -14.29
N ARG A 31 -5.39 -1.05 -15.34
CA ARG A 31 -5.34 -0.60 -16.74
C ARG A 31 -6.74 -0.48 -17.40
N ASN A 32 -7.81 -0.75 -16.67
CA ASN A 32 -9.18 -0.62 -17.13
C ASN A 32 -9.81 0.71 -16.69
N LYS A 33 -9.35 1.82 -17.28
CA LYS A 33 -9.88 3.15 -16.94
C LYS A 33 -11.41 3.22 -16.94
N PRO A 34 -12.16 2.72 -17.95
CA PRO A 34 -13.62 2.77 -17.91
C PRO A 34 -14.24 2.03 -16.72
N GLY A 35 -13.63 0.94 -16.27
CA GLY A 35 -14.05 0.21 -15.08
C GLY A 35 -13.75 0.98 -13.79
N LEU A 36 -12.56 1.55 -13.69
CA LEU A 36 -12.15 2.38 -12.57
C LEU A 36 -12.97 3.67 -12.43
N ASP A 37 -13.32 4.32 -13.55
CA ASP A 37 -14.17 5.50 -13.52
C ASP A 37 -15.60 5.15 -13.02
N ARG A 38 -16.12 3.98 -13.37
CA ARG A 38 -17.38 3.48 -12.79
C ARG A 38 -17.25 3.21 -11.30
N MET A 39 -16.12 2.62 -10.88
CA MET A 39 -15.81 2.36 -9.47
C MET A 39 -15.72 3.67 -8.67
N ALA A 40 -15.04 4.68 -9.23
CA ALA A 40 -14.97 6.03 -8.64
C ALA A 40 -16.35 6.67 -8.53
N GLY A 41 -17.20 6.53 -9.53
CA GLY A 41 -18.60 7.00 -9.51
C GLY A 41 -19.41 6.33 -8.40
N GLU A 42 -19.31 5.00 -8.24
CA GLU A 42 -19.99 4.25 -7.17
C GLU A 42 -19.51 4.71 -5.79
N MET A 43 -18.19 4.79 -5.59
CA MET A 43 -17.62 5.24 -4.32
C MET A 43 -17.97 6.69 -4.00
N ALA A 44 -17.97 7.58 -5.00
CA ALA A 44 -18.38 8.97 -4.82
C ALA A 44 -19.86 9.07 -4.41
N GLY A 45 -20.74 8.25 -5.00
CA GLY A 45 -22.15 8.17 -4.61
C GLY A 45 -22.33 7.69 -3.17
N VAL A 46 -21.64 6.63 -2.77
CA VAL A 46 -21.69 6.08 -1.41
C VAL A 46 -21.17 7.10 -0.39
N LEU A 47 -20.01 7.71 -0.63
CA LEU A 47 -19.42 8.71 0.26
C LEU A 47 -20.25 10.00 0.30
N GLY A 48 -20.90 10.37 -0.80
CA GLY A 48 -21.79 11.55 -0.87
C GLY A 48 -23.05 11.42 -0.01
N GLY A 49 -23.47 10.22 0.32
CA GLY A 49 -24.53 9.95 1.31
C GLY A 49 -24.08 10.11 2.77
N ILE A 50 -22.77 10.30 3.03
CA ILE A 50 -22.21 10.36 4.38
C ILE A 50 -21.46 11.68 4.64
N LEU A 51 -20.70 12.13 3.65
CA LEU A 51 -19.78 13.26 3.75
C LEU A 51 -20.27 14.46 2.90
N PRO A 52 -20.22 15.68 3.42
CA PRO A 52 -20.77 16.85 2.74
C PRO A 52 -19.96 17.33 1.53
N ARG A 53 -18.74 16.83 1.34
CA ARG A 53 -17.83 17.28 0.29
C ARG A 53 -17.19 16.07 -0.37
N VAL A 54 -17.66 15.74 -1.55
CA VAL A 54 -17.11 14.66 -2.38
C VAL A 54 -16.72 15.21 -3.74
N ARG A 55 -15.55 14.83 -4.22
CA ARG A 55 -15.05 15.19 -5.54
C ARG A 55 -14.47 13.95 -6.22
N VAL A 56 -14.81 13.79 -7.48
CA VAL A 56 -14.10 12.89 -8.39
C VAL A 56 -13.00 13.71 -9.06
N LEU A 57 -11.78 13.23 -9.00
CA LEU A 57 -10.58 13.87 -9.56
C LEU A 57 -10.18 13.09 -10.80
N PRO A 58 -10.39 13.65 -12.00
CA PRO A 58 -10.15 12.93 -13.24
C PRO A 58 -8.65 12.86 -13.58
N PHE A 59 -8.21 11.71 -14.09
CA PHE A 59 -6.90 11.52 -14.69
C PHE A 59 -7.05 11.10 -16.15
N ALA A 60 -6.13 11.54 -17.03
CA ALA A 60 -6.21 11.24 -18.45
C ALA A 60 -5.95 9.75 -18.74
N ASP A 61 -4.90 9.20 -18.16
CA ASP A 61 -4.36 7.88 -18.49
C ASP A 61 -4.57 6.83 -17.40
N HIS A 62 -5.20 7.21 -16.27
CA HIS A 62 -5.50 6.35 -15.13
C HIS A 62 -6.97 6.47 -14.75
N GLY A 63 -7.48 5.55 -13.94
CA GLY A 63 -8.81 5.68 -13.36
C GLY A 63 -8.92 6.93 -12.48
N ASP A 64 -10.13 7.48 -12.41
CA ASP A 64 -10.40 8.66 -11.59
C ASP A 64 -10.24 8.34 -10.10
N MET A 65 -9.83 9.32 -9.30
CA MET A 65 -9.67 9.22 -7.85
C MET A 65 -10.85 9.90 -7.15
N VAL A 66 -11.27 9.39 -5.99
CA VAL A 66 -12.28 10.02 -5.15
C VAL A 66 -11.65 10.67 -3.93
N GLN A 67 -11.99 11.92 -3.70
CA GLN A 67 -11.68 12.64 -2.47
C GLN A 67 -12.97 13.03 -1.76
N ALA A 68 -13.09 12.69 -0.47
CA ALA A 68 -14.23 13.12 0.34
C ALA A 68 -13.76 13.69 1.68
N MET A 69 -14.47 14.70 2.21
CA MET A 69 -14.06 15.40 3.42
C MET A 69 -15.28 15.83 4.26
N THR A 70 -15.10 15.82 5.59
CA THR A 70 -16.08 16.38 6.53
C THR A 70 -16.05 17.92 6.54
N LEU A 71 -14.86 18.49 6.63
CA LEU A 71 -14.64 19.93 6.75
C LEU A 71 -13.68 20.40 5.65
N PRO A 72 -13.69 21.72 5.31
CA PRO A 72 -12.64 22.26 4.45
C PRO A 72 -11.26 21.99 5.05
N ALA A 73 -10.28 21.77 4.19
CA ALA A 73 -8.87 21.79 4.61
C ALA A 73 -8.54 23.23 5.06
N GLU A 74 -8.55 23.45 6.36
CA GLU A 74 -8.08 24.70 6.97
C GLU A 74 -6.61 24.55 7.35
N GLU A 75 -5.80 25.55 7.05
CA GLU A 75 -4.41 25.58 7.46
C GLU A 75 -4.29 25.41 8.99
N GLY A 76 -3.54 24.41 9.43
CA GLY A 76 -3.27 24.12 10.84
C GLY A 76 -4.25 23.15 11.52
N ARG A 77 -5.34 22.72 10.89
CA ARG A 77 -6.28 21.76 11.49
C ARG A 77 -5.91 20.33 11.10
N LYS A 78 -5.29 19.63 12.04
CA LYS A 78 -4.91 18.23 11.86
C LYS A 78 -6.14 17.31 11.89
N GLY A 79 -6.35 16.56 10.83
CA GLY A 79 -7.45 15.59 10.70
C GLY A 79 -6.97 14.16 10.55
N VAL A 80 -7.89 13.21 10.56
CA VAL A 80 -7.62 11.80 10.26
C VAL A 80 -7.79 11.57 8.77
N MET A 81 -6.81 10.94 8.15
CA MET A 81 -6.84 10.56 6.74
C MET A 81 -7.18 9.06 6.62
N LEU A 82 -8.12 8.73 5.75
CA LEU A 82 -8.49 7.37 5.38
C LEU A 82 -8.07 7.14 3.92
N VAL A 83 -7.32 6.09 3.66
CA VAL A 83 -6.78 5.80 2.33
C VAL A 83 -7.08 4.37 1.95
N GLY A 84 -7.54 4.19 0.71
CA GLY A 84 -7.70 2.88 0.11
C GLY A 84 -7.72 2.99 -1.41
N HIS A 85 -7.43 1.89 -2.09
CA HIS A 85 -7.45 1.84 -3.54
C HIS A 85 -8.67 1.09 -4.09
N MET A 86 -9.04 1.44 -5.31
CA MET A 86 -10.19 0.90 -6.04
C MET A 86 -9.77 -0.07 -7.14
N ASP A 87 -8.50 -0.03 -7.53
CA ASP A 87 -7.95 -0.91 -8.55
C ASP A 87 -7.63 -2.31 -8.03
N THR A 88 -7.39 -3.22 -8.96
CA THR A 88 -6.96 -4.59 -8.69
C THR A 88 -5.94 -5.02 -9.74
N VAL A 89 -5.15 -6.05 -9.46
CA VAL A 89 -4.18 -6.64 -10.40
C VAL A 89 -4.84 -7.35 -11.59
N PHE A 90 -6.14 -7.67 -11.49
CA PHE A 90 -6.81 -8.52 -12.49
C PHE A 90 -7.03 -7.77 -13.81
N PRO A 91 -6.57 -8.31 -14.95
CA PRO A 91 -6.72 -7.66 -16.25
C PRO A 91 -8.19 -7.62 -16.69
N ALA A 92 -8.51 -6.73 -17.64
CA ALA A 92 -9.90 -6.49 -18.09
C ALA A 92 -10.58 -7.73 -18.69
N ASP A 93 -9.82 -8.68 -19.20
CA ASP A 93 -10.27 -9.95 -19.80
C ASP A 93 -10.26 -11.13 -18.82
N THR A 94 -10.06 -10.87 -17.51
CA THR A 94 -10.10 -11.92 -16.51
C THR A 94 -11.46 -12.64 -16.49
N THR A 95 -11.43 -13.94 -16.22
CA THR A 95 -12.65 -14.73 -15.96
C THR A 95 -13.08 -14.67 -14.49
N PHE A 96 -12.24 -14.18 -13.61
CA PHE A 96 -12.53 -13.96 -12.20
C PHE A 96 -13.25 -12.62 -12.01
N THR A 97 -14.59 -12.62 -12.10
CA THR A 97 -15.42 -11.41 -12.13
C THR A 97 -16.58 -11.41 -11.16
N ALA A 98 -16.94 -12.58 -10.62
CA ALA A 98 -18.15 -12.74 -9.82
C ALA A 98 -17.88 -12.70 -8.32
N PHE A 99 -18.72 -11.97 -7.58
CA PHE A 99 -18.80 -12.12 -6.14
C PHE A 99 -19.49 -13.44 -5.77
N ARG A 100 -18.91 -14.17 -4.86
CA ARG A 100 -19.47 -15.40 -4.29
C ARG A 100 -19.38 -15.35 -2.76
N GLU A 101 -20.26 -16.06 -2.07
CA GLU A 101 -20.22 -16.19 -0.62
C GLU A 101 -20.59 -17.60 -0.19
N ASP A 102 -19.96 -18.09 0.87
CA ASP A 102 -20.36 -19.26 1.64
C ASP A 102 -20.84 -18.83 3.04
N GLU A 103 -20.93 -19.73 4.00
CA GLU A 103 -21.37 -19.42 5.37
C GLU A 103 -20.46 -18.38 6.04
N THR A 104 -19.14 -18.44 5.84
CA THR A 104 -18.13 -17.69 6.59
C THR A 104 -17.31 -16.71 5.75
N ARG A 105 -17.28 -16.89 4.42
CA ARG A 105 -16.37 -16.18 3.52
C ARG A 105 -17.09 -15.48 2.39
N CYS A 106 -16.47 -14.43 1.88
CA CYS A 106 -16.77 -13.83 0.60
C CYS A 106 -15.56 -13.96 -0.32
N PHE A 107 -15.81 -14.20 -1.61
CA PHE A 107 -14.81 -14.39 -2.67
C PHE A 107 -15.09 -13.45 -3.82
N GLY A 108 -14.06 -13.00 -4.51
CA GLY A 108 -14.18 -12.20 -5.72
C GLY A 108 -13.01 -11.23 -5.90
N PRO A 109 -12.84 -10.65 -7.10
CA PRO A 109 -11.67 -9.83 -7.41
C PRO A 109 -11.61 -8.55 -6.54
N GLY A 110 -10.52 -8.42 -5.78
CA GLY A 110 -10.30 -7.30 -4.88
C GLY A 110 -11.15 -7.39 -3.61
N VAL A 111 -11.75 -8.54 -3.29
CA VAL A 111 -12.57 -8.66 -2.07
C VAL A 111 -11.75 -8.43 -0.81
N TYR A 112 -10.47 -8.82 -0.83
CA TYR A 112 -9.48 -8.62 0.21
C TYR A 112 -8.54 -7.45 -0.11
N ASP A 113 -8.11 -7.32 -1.36
CA ASP A 113 -7.17 -6.31 -1.86
C ASP A 113 -7.83 -5.39 -2.89
N MET A 114 -8.43 -4.16 -2.52
CA MET A 114 -8.79 -3.92 -1.12
C MET A 114 -10.24 -3.36 -1.01
N LYS A 115 -11.18 -3.85 -1.87
CA LYS A 115 -12.58 -3.37 -1.88
C LYS A 115 -13.29 -3.63 -0.54
N GLY A 116 -12.95 -4.73 0.14
CA GLY A 116 -13.40 -4.99 1.50
C GLY A 116 -12.97 -3.91 2.48
N GLY A 117 -11.75 -3.41 2.34
CA GLY A 117 -11.22 -2.29 3.13
C GLY A 117 -11.98 -0.98 2.87
N LEU A 118 -12.38 -0.71 1.61
CA LEU A 118 -13.22 0.45 1.30
C LEU A 118 -14.59 0.36 2.00
N VAL A 119 -15.17 -0.83 2.06
CA VAL A 119 -16.42 -1.06 2.81
C VAL A 119 -16.23 -0.83 4.31
N VAL A 120 -15.13 -1.31 4.89
CA VAL A 120 -14.76 -1.03 6.29
C VAL A 120 -14.73 0.48 6.56
N ALA A 121 -14.04 1.25 5.72
CA ALA A 121 -13.96 2.70 5.85
C ALA A 121 -15.35 3.38 5.79
N VAL A 122 -16.18 2.98 4.84
CA VAL A 122 -17.56 3.50 4.68
C VAL A 122 -18.38 3.26 5.95
N TYR A 123 -18.39 2.05 6.49
CA TYR A 123 -19.20 1.71 7.67
C TYR A 123 -18.63 2.31 8.96
N ALA A 124 -17.33 2.51 9.06
CA ALA A 124 -16.74 3.29 10.14
C ALA A 124 -17.22 4.75 10.13
N LEU A 125 -17.27 5.38 8.96
CA LEU A 125 -17.80 6.74 8.80
C LEU A 125 -19.31 6.81 9.13
N LYS A 126 -20.11 5.84 8.68
CA LYS A 126 -21.55 5.75 9.04
C LYS A 126 -21.74 5.65 10.56
N ALA A 127 -20.93 4.84 11.25
CA ALA A 127 -21.00 4.74 12.71
C ALA A 127 -20.64 6.06 13.40
N LEU A 128 -19.60 6.77 12.94
CA LEU A 128 -19.24 8.09 13.46
C LEU A 128 -20.33 9.14 13.21
N ALA A 129 -20.98 9.10 12.04
CA ALA A 129 -22.11 9.98 11.71
C ALA A 129 -23.30 9.71 12.64
N HIS A 130 -23.66 8.44 12.85
CA HIS A 130 -24.73 8.04 13.75
C HIS A 130 -24.50 8.54 15.19
N LEU A 131 -23.25 8.56 15.65
CA LEU A 131 -22.88 9.07 16.97
C LEU A 131 -22.77 10.61 17.03
N GLY A 132 -23.01 11.34 15.95
CA GLY A 132 -22.85 12.80 15.88
C GLY A 132 -21.39 13.24 16.10
N LEU A 133 -20.42 12.39 15.79
CA LEU A 133 -19.00 12.67 15.92
C LEU A 133 -18.39 13.14 14.60
N LEU A 134 -18.90 12.67 13.47
CA LEU A 134 -18.30 12.92 12.15
C LEU A 134 -18.26 14.41 11.80
N GLU A 135 -19.27 15.20 12.20
CA GLU A 135 -19.32 16.64 11.98
C GLU A 135 -18.24 17.44 12.74
N LYS A 136 -17.69 16.83 13.80
CA LYS A 136 -16.71 17.46 14.69
C LYS A 136 -15.27 17.09 14.32
N ILE A 137 -15.09 15.95 13.68
CA ILE A 137 -13.78 15.39 13.37
C ILE A 137 -13.40 15.74 11.93
N PRO A 138 -12.30 16.46 11.68
CA PRO A 138 -11.79 16.61 10.34
C PRO A 138 -11.34 15.26 9.80
N VAL A 139 -12.05 14.73 8.80
CA VAL A 139 -11.73 13.50 8.12
C VAL A 139 -11.53 13.79 6.63
N THR A 140 -10.48 13.21 6.06
CA THR A 140 -10.25 13.18 4.62
C THR A 140 -10.19 11.74 4.17
N VAL A 141 -10.97 11.37 3.16
CA VAL A 141 -10.94 10.06 2.51
C VAL A 141 -10.33 10.21 1.12
N LEU A 142 -9.39 9.35 0.78
CA LEU A 142 -8.86 9.19 -0.57
C LEU A 142 -9.06 7.75 -1.03
N CYS A 143 -9.73 7.58 -2.18
CA CYS A 143 -9.84 6.30 -2.87
C CYS A 143 -9.15 6.47 -4.24
N ASN A 144 -7.96 5.93 -4.39
CA ASN A 144 -7.18 6.00 -5.64
C ASN A 144 -7.41 4.79 -6.53
N SER A 145 -6.89 4.84 -7.77
CA SER A 145 -7.16 3.88 -8.83
C SER A 145 -5.90 3.35 -9.50
N ASP A 146 -4.75 3.47 -8.84
CA ASP A 146 -3.45 3.15 -9.43
C ASP A 146 -2.44 2.61 -8.40
N GLU A 147 -2.92 2.09 -7.26
CA GLU A 147 -2.06 1.55 -6.21
C GLU A 147 -1.24 0.36 -6.72
N GLU A 148 -1.87 -0.58 -7.38
CA GLU A 148 -1.32 -1.84 -7.87
C GLU A 148 -0.20 -1.66 -8.92
N ILE A 149 -0.13 -0.47 -9.50
CA ILE A 149 0.92 -0.08 -10.44
C ILE A 149 1.89 0.97 -9.87
N GLY A 150 1.84 1.22 -8.55
CA GLY A 150 2.78 2.07 -7.82
C GLY A 150 2.33 3.51 -7.61
N SER A 151 1.04 3.80 -7.74
CA SER A 151 0.40 5.11 -7.50
C SER A 151 0.98 6.28 -8.33
N PRO A 152 1.28 6.10 -9.64
CA PRO A 152 1.98 7.12 -10.41
C PRO A 152 1.19 8.45 -10.53
N ALA A 153 -0.14 8.40 -10.56
CA ALA A 153 -0.98 9.58 -10.65
C ALA A 153 -1.47 10.08 -9.29
N SER A 154 -1.76 9.16 -8.34
CA SER A 154 -2.34 9.50 -7.04
C SER A 154 -1.32 9.91 -5.99
N ARG A 155 -0.05 9.47 -6.08
CA ARG A 155 1.02 9.78 -5.11
C ARG A 155 1.10 11.26 -4.73
N PRO A 156 1.10 12.25 -5.65
CA PRO A 156 1.17 13.66 -5.27
C PRO A 156 -0.01 14.14 -4.42
N TRP A 157 -1.18 13.50 -4.57
CA TRP A 157 -2.37 13.78 -3.77
C TRP A 157 -2.26 13.17 -2.38
N ILE A 158 -1.80 11.91 -2.29
CA ILE A 158 -1.55 11.21 -1.04
C ILE A 158 -0.54 12.01 -0.21
N GLU A 159 0.59 12.38 -0.80
CA GLU A 159 1.63 13.16 -0.16
C GLU A 159 1.12 14.53 0.34
N ARG A 160 0.40 15.26 -0.50
CA ARG A 160 -0.14 16.56 -0.13
C ARG A 160 -1.14 16.49 1.02
N MET A 161 -1.99 15.46 1.04
CA MET A 161 -3.03 15.33 2.06
C MET A 161 -2.51 14.72 3.36
N SER A 162 -1.44 13.95 3.32
CA SER A 162 -0.80 13.39 4.52
C SER A 162 0.08 14.39 5.26
N GLY A 163 0.56 15.43 4.57
CA GLY A 163 1.36 16.49 5.18
C GLY A 163 0.58 17.25 6.27
N GLY A 164 0.80 16.89 7.53
CA GLY A 164 0.10 17.50 8.67
C GLY A 164 -1.12 16.71 9.16
N ALA A 165 -1.40 15.53 8.66
CA ALA A 165 -2.43 14.65 9.22
C ALA A 165 -2.12 14.29 10.68
N LEU A 166 -3.15 14.20 11.52
CA LEU A 166 -3.05 13.70 12.89
C LEU A 166 -2.66 12.21 12.86
N ALA A 167 -3.27 11.46 11.98
CA ALA A 167 -3.02 10.06 11.69
C ALA A 167 -3.57 9.70 10.31
N ALA A 168 -2.99 8.69 9.67
CA ALA A 168 -3.54 8.04 8.49
C ALA A 168 -3.90 6.59 8.79
N LEU A 169 -5.04 6.16 8.28
CA LEU A 169 -5.57 4.81 8.37
C LEU A 169 -5.68 4.25 6.96
N VAL A 170 -4.96 3.17 6.69
CA VAL A 170 -4.93 2.52 5.37
C VAL A 170 -5.61 1.16 5.47
N PHE A 171 -6.44 0.84 4.47
CA PHE A 171 -7.40 -0.25 4.56
C PHE A 171 -7.02 -1.47 3.74
N GLU A 172 -5.71 -1.73 3.60
CA GLU A 172 -5.22 -3.01 3.09
C GLU A 172 -5.72 -4.18 3.91
N GLY A 173 -5.72 -5.37 3.35
CA GLY A 173 -6.19 -6.56 4.03
C GLY A 173 -5.52 -6.81 5.38
N GLY A 174 -6.30 -7.17 6.39
CA GLY A 174 -5.82 -7.56 7.71
C GLY A 174 -5.17 -8.94 7.69
N GLY A 175 -4.12 -9.15 8.47
CA GLY A 175 -3.43 -10.43 8.57
C GLY A 175 -4.33 -11.55 9.14
N PRO A 176 -3.98 -12.84 8.90
CA PRO A 176 -4.79 -13.99 9.30
C PRO A 176 -4.98 -14.10 10.83
N GLY A 177 -4.07 -13.56 11.61
CA GLY A 177 -4.18 -13.43 13.07
C GLY A 177 -4.95 -12.19 13.53
N LYS A 178 -5.65 -11.50 12.65
CA LYS A 178 -6.24 -10.17 12.83
C LYS A 178 -5.17 -9.08 12.97
N ASP A 179 -3.98 -9.33 12.44
CA ASP A 179 -2.87 -8.39 12.53
C ASP A 179 -3.18 -7.10 11.77
N VAL A 180 -2.65 -5.99 12.30
CA VAL A 180 -2.55 -4.71 11.60
C VAL A 180 -1.08 -4.42 11.31
N VAL A 181 -0.82 -3.57 10.33
CA VAL A 181 0.52 -3.33 9.82
C VAL A 181 1.04 -2.01 10.39
N THR A 182 2.09 -2.10 11.21
CA THR A 182 2.79 -0.94 11.81
C THR A 182 4.08 -0.57 11.08
N GLY A 183 4.54 -1.44 10.17
CA GLY A 183 5.71 -1.23 9.34
C GLY A 183 5.65 -2.02 8.03
N ARG A 184 6.27 -1.47 7.00
CA ARG A 184 6.42 -2.12 5.69
C ARG A 184 7.84 -1.94 5.17
N LYS A 185 8.39 -2.95 4.50
CA LYS A 185 9.64 -2.75 3.78
C LYS A 185 9.44 -1.70 2.67
N GLY A 186 10.50 -0.97 2.34
CA GLY A 186 10.58 -0.23 1.09
C GLY A 186 10.98 -1.14 -0.05
N ARG A 187 10.80 -0.67 -1.28
CA ARG A 187 11.06 -1.43 -2.52
C ARG A 187 11.75 -0.57 -3.56
N LEU A 188 12.71 -1.16 -4.29
CA LEU A 188 13.23 -0.66 -5.56
C LEU A 188 13.15 -1.77 -6.60
N GLY A 189 12.36 -1.55 -7.65
CA GLY A 189 12.43 -2.30 -8.90
C GLY A 189 13.46 -1.64 -9.81
N MET A 190 14.37 -2.42 -10.39
CA MET A 190 15.50 -1.89 -11.14
C MET A 190 15.79 -2.72 -12.39
N GLU A 191 16.36 -2.05 -13.39
CA GLU A 191 16.90 -2.69 -14.59
C GLU A 191 18.41 -2.39 -14.69
N LEU A 192 19.21 -3.45 -14.79
CA LEU A 192 20.63 -3.39 -15.03
C LEU A 192 20.90 -3.69 -16.51
N THR A 193 21.57 -2.77 -17.18
CA THR A 193 22.03 -2.94 -18.57
C THR A 193 23.55 -2.96 -18.60
N VAL A 194 24.12 -4.03 -19.16
CA VAL A 194 25.55 -4.18 -19.36
C VAL A 194 25.87 -4.16 -20.86
N ARG A 195 26.83 -3.32 -21.24
CA ARG A 195 27.32 -3.21 -22.61
C ARG A 195 28.77 -3.69 -22.71
N GLY A 196 29.05 -4.40 -23.77
CA GLY A 196 30.39 -4.89 -24.13
C GLY A 196 30.70 -4.61 -25.59
N ARG A 197 31.43 -5.53 -26.20
CA ARG A 197 31.79 -5.43 -27.63
C ARG A 197 31.60 -6.76 -28.33
N ALA A 198 30.81 -6.76 -29.40
CA ALA A 198 30.60 -7.93 -30.23
C ALA A 198 31.92 -8.41 -30.89
N GLY A 199 32.03 -9.71 -31.07
CA GLY A 199 33.19 -10.31 -31.75
C GLY A 199 33.02 -11.82 -31.95
N HIS A 200 33.86 -12.40 -32.80
CA HIS A 200 33.83 -13.85 -33.01
C HIS A 200 34.42 -14.56 -31.78
N ALA A 201 33.66 -15.48 -31.17
CA ALA A 201 34.08 -16.15 -29.93
C ALA A 201 35.39 -16.93 -30.04
N ALA A 202 35.70 -17.50 -31.21
CA ALA A 202 36.92 -18.28 -31.43
C ALA A 202 38.19 -17.42 -31.68
N LYS A 203 38.08 -16.12 -31.87
CA LYS A 203 39.27 -15.24 -31.98
C LYS A 203 39.88 -15.05 -30.60
N GLY A 204 41.21 -15.30 -30.50
CA GLY A 204 41.96 -15.07 -29.26
C GLY A 204 42.00 -13.62 -28.82
N GLY A 205 42.43 -13.36 -27.57
CA GLY A 205 42.54 -12.04 -26.97
C GLY A 205 41.43 -11.75 -25.91
N ALA A 206 41.52 -10.57 -25.29
CA ALA A 206 40.56 -10.11 -24.30
C ALA A 206 39.20 -9.88 -24.96
N LYS A 207 38.13 -10.43 -24.32
CA LYS A 207 36.74 -10.31 -24.79
C LYS A 207 35.97 -9.39 -23.86
N SER A 208 35.39 -8.35 -24.41
CA SER A 208 34.50 -7.43 -23.67
C SER A 208 33.10 -8.01 -23.65
N SER A 209 32.90 -9.13 -22.92
CA SER A 209 31.65 -9.87 -22.87
C SER A 209 30.66 -9.23 -21.87
N ALA A 210 29.53 -8.74 -22.35
CA ALA A 210 28.48 -8.22 -21.50
C ALA A 210 27.88 -9.26 -20.56
N ILE A 211 27.74 -10.52 -21.01
CA ILE A 211 27.23 -11.60 -20.14
C ILE A 211 28.24 -11.92 -19.02
N LEU A 212 29.55 -11.93 -19.30
CA LEU A 212 30.55 -12.19 -18.28
C LEU A 212 30.55 -11.08 -17.22
N GLU A 213 30.49 -9.83 -17.64
CA GLU A 213 30.37 -8.69 -16.71
C GLU A 213 29.08 -8.76 -15.91
N LEU A 214 27.93 -9.06 -16.56
CA LEU A 214 26.66 -9.22 -15.89
C LEU A 214 26.74 -10.31 -14.80
N ALA A 215 27.40 -11.44 -15.08
CA ALA A 215 27.57 -12.52 -14.11
C ALA A 215 28.35 -12.06 -12.86
N HIS A 216 29.46 -11.33 -13.06
CA HIS A 216 30.22 -10.74 -11.96
C HIS A 216 29.40 -9.73 -11.16
N THR A 217 28.66 -8.86 -11.85
CA THR A 217 27.80 -7.85 -11.24
C THR A 217 26.68 -8.50 -10.43
N ILE A 218 26.02 -9.56 -10.94
CA ILE A 218 24.99 -10.32 -10.22
C ILE A 218 25.54 -10.89 -8.90
N ILE A 219 26.71 -11.54 -8.95
CA ILE A 219 27.32 -12.09 -7.73
C ILE A 219 27.58 -11.01 -6.68
N ALA A 220 28.07 -9.83 -7.11
CA ALA A 220 28.32 -8.71 -6.20
C ALA A 220 27.03 -8.10 -5.65
N LEU A 221 25.98 -8.02 -6.47
CA LEU A 221 24.67 -7.50 -6.05
C LEU A 221 23.97 -8.46 -5.07
N GLU A 222 23.93 -9.76 -5.36
CA GLU A 222 23.33 -10.77 -4.48
C GLU A 222 24.05 -10.84 -3.12
N ALA A 223 25.33 -10.52 -3.07
CA ALA A 223 26.11 -10.43 -1.82
C ALA A 223 25.68 -9.27 -0.91
N LEU A 224 24.84 -8.34 -1.37
CA LEU A 224 24.23 -7.27 -0.54
C LEU A 224 23.11 -7.78 0.38
N ASN A 225 22.59 -9.00 0.13
CA ASN A 225 21.62 -9.62 1.01
C ASN A 225 22.22 -9.83 2.40
N ASP A 226 21.67 -9.17 3.41
CA ASP A 226 22.10 -9.34 4.80
C ASP A 226 21.08 -10.16 5.64
N GLY A 227 20.03 -10.67 4.99
CA GLY A 227 18.98 -11.50 5.58
C GLY A 227 18.05 -10.77 6.56
N ARG A 228 18.26 -9.50 6.78
CA ARG A 228 17.51 -8.70 7.75
C ARG A 228 17.07 -7.36 7.19
N GLU A 229 18.02 -6.44 6.97
CA GLU A 229 17.78 -5.05 6.55
C GLU A 229 17.52 -4.96 5.05
N ILE A 230 18.36 -5.62 4.26
CA ILE A 230 18.32 -5.58 2.79
C ILE A 230 18.10 -6.99 2.25
N THR A 231 17.16 -7.10 1.33
CA THR A 231 17.01 -8.26 0.44
C THR A 231 17.06 -7.77 -0.99
N LEU A 232 17.84 -8.45 -1.85
CA LEU A 232 17.97 -8.16 -3.27
C LEU A 232 17.87 -9.48 -4.03
N ASN A 233 17.11 -9.46 -5.11
CA ASN A 233 16.94 -10.62 -5.98
C ASN A 233 17.11 -10.20 -7.44
N VAL A 234 17.92 -10.91 -8.19
CA VAL A 234 18.00 -10.80 -9.65
C VAL A 234 17.07 -11.84 -10.26
N GLY A 235 15.86 -11.40 -10.64
CA GLY A 235 14.77 -12.30 -11.04
C GLY A 235 14.77 -12.69 -12.52
N GLN A 236 15.36 -11.87 -13.39
CA GLN A 236 15.41 -12.13 -14.84
C GLN A 236 16.75 -11.72 -15.41
N VAL A 237 17.23 -12.47 -16.41
CA VAL A 237 18.47 -12.19 -17.15
C VAL A 237 18.25 -12.49 -18.62
N GLU A 238 18.69 -11.56 -19.48
CA GLU A 238 18.68 -11.72 -20.93
C GLU A 238 20.03 -11.30 -21.52
N GLY A 239 20.48 -11.90 -22.64
CA GLY A 239 21.67 -11.44 -23.32
C GLY A 239 22.24 -12.38 -24.36
N GLY A 240 23.05 -11.80 -25.28
CA GLY A 240 23.69 -12.52 -26.37
C GLY A 240 22.76 -12.86 -27.52
N ILE A 241 23.37 -13.26 -28.66
CA ILE A 241 22.65 -13.66 -29.88
C ILE A 241 22.99 -15.07 -30.37
N GLY A 242 23.98 -15.70 -29.76
CA GLY A 242 24.40 -17.05 -30.13
C GLY A 242 25.76 -17.45 -29.54
N PRO A 243 26.06 -18.76 -29.45
CA PRO A 243 27.21 -19.26 -28.71
C PRO A 243 28.58 -18.96 -29.37
N ASN A 244 28.61 -18.61 -30.64
CA ASN A 244 29.81 -18.29 -31.37
C ASN A 244 30.12 -16.76 -31.46
N THR A 245 29.35 -15.94 -30.73
CA THR A 245 29.49 -14.48 -30.71
C THR A 245 29.74 -13.99 -29.27
N VAL A 246 30.71 -13.12 -29.07
CA VAL A 246 30.90 -12.39 -27.81
C VAL A 246 29.69 -11.46 -27.62
N PRO A 247 28.94 -11.56 -26.53
CA PRO A 247 27.75 -10.73 -26.34
C PRO A 247 28.12 -9.26 -26.08
N GLU A 248 27.49 -8.36 -26.83
CA GLU A 248 27.65 -6.90 -26.64
C GLU A 248 26.61 -6.27 -25.74
N LEU A 249 25.52 -7.00 -25.44
CA LEU A 249 24.44 -6.54 -24.58
C LEU A 249 23.97 -7.68 -23.69
N ALA A 250 23.75 -7.34 -22.42
CA ALA A 250 23.03 -8.18 -21.46
C ALA A 250 22.27 -7.30 -20.49
N THR A 251 21.10 -7.76 -20.04
CA THR A 251 20.20 -7.06 -19.11
C THR A 251 19.77 -7.97 -17.98
N ALA A 252 19.42 -7.36 -16.85
CA ALA A 252 18.81 -8.07 -15.74
C ALA A 252 17.75 -7.20 -15.07
N ALA A 253 16.64 -7.81 -14.62
CA ALA A 253 15.63 -7.16 -13.79
C ALA A 253 15.80 -7.58 -12.32
N LEU A 254 15.74 -6.59 -11.41
CA LEU A 254 16.02 -6.76 -9.99
C LEU A 254 14.88 -6.21 -9.14
N ASP A 255 14.65 -6.86 -8.01
CA ASP A 255 13.82 -6.35 -6.89
C ASP A 255 14.68 -6.26 -5.64
N ALA A 256 14.68 -5.11 -4.99
CA ALA A 256 15.34 -4.92 -3.71
C ALA A 256 14.36 -4.39 -2.67
N ARG A 257 14.50 -4.88 -1.43
CA ARG A 257 13.69 -4.47 -0.27
C ARG A 257 14.61 -4.00 0.86
N PHE A 258 14.13 -3.04 1.64
CA PHE A 258 14.86 -2.49 2.78
C PHE A 258 13.88 -2.08 3.90
N LEU A 259 14.33 -2.14 5.16
CA LEU A 259 13.49 -1.85 6.33
C LEU A 259 13.44 -0.37 6.70
N THR A 260 14.53 0.35 6.42
CA THR A 260 14.70 1.73 6.91
C THR A 260 15.18 2.66 5.79
N PRO A 261 14.95 3.98 5.92
CA PRO A 261 15.55 4.96 5.02
C PRO A 261 17.08 4.91 4.98
N GLU A 262 17.73 4.55 6.09
CA GLU A 262 19.18 4.37 6.20
C GLU A 262 19.63 3.15 5.39
N GLY A 263 18.87 2.05 5.47
CA GLY A 263 19.06 0.85 4.66
C GLY A 263 18.95 1.14 3.17
N GLN A 264 17.96 1.94 2.75
CA GLN A 264 17.82 2.41 1.37
C GLN A 264 19.08 3.16 0.91
N LYS A 265 19.51 4.17 1.67
CA LYS A 265 20.71 4.96 1.34
C LYS A 265 21.97 4.11 1.28
N ARG A 266 22.09 3.10 2.15
CA ARG A 266 23.20 2.12 2.10
C ARG A 266 23.13 1.32 0.81
N LEU A 267 21.97 0.75 0.49
CA LEU A 267 21.74 -0.01 -0.73
C LEU A 267 22.09 0.80 -1.98
N GLU A 268 21.58 2.01 -2.12
CA GLU A 268 21.82 2.89 -3.27
C GLU A 268 23.31 3.20 -3.45
N ARG A 269 24.06 3.47 -2.37
CA ARG A 269 25.52 3.66 -2.42
C ARG A 269 26.26 2.40 -2.89
N ASP A 270 25.87 1.23 -2.36
CA ASP A 270 26.52 -0.04 -2.70
C ASP A 270 26.22 -0.45 -4.15
N LEU A 271 24.98 -0.25 -4.62
CA LEU A 271 24.58 -0.44 -6.02
C LEU A 271 25.43 0.45 -6.95
N ALA A 272 25.53 1.75 -6.66
CA ALA A 272 26.31 2.68 -7.45
C ALA A 272 27.80 2.28 -7.50
N ARG A 273 28.38 1.86 -6.39
CA ARG A 273 29.77 1.40 -6.29
C ARG A 273 30.01 0.15 -7.14
N ILE A 274 29.13 -0.85 -7.08
CA ILE A 274 29.26 -2.10 -7.85
C ILE A 274 29.15 -1.80 -9.35
N VAL A 275 28.13 -1.06 -9.76
CA VAL A 275 27.84 -0.78 -11.18
C VAL A 275 28.91 0.12 -11.82
N SER A 276 29.55 1.02 -11.05
CA SER A 276 30.61 1.89 -11.55
C SER A 276 31.98 1.23 -11.71
N ALA A 277 32.15 0.00 -11.26
CA ALA A 277 33.45 -0.71 -11.24
C ALA A 277 33.40 -2.02 -12.02
N PRO A 278 33.25 -1.98 -13.37
CA PRO A 278 33.20 -3.20 -14.18
C PRO A 278 34.52 -3.98 -14.10
N LEU A 279 34.40 -5.31 -13.99
CA LEU A 279 35.57 -6.22 -13.89
C LEU A 279 36.09 -6.69 -15.24
N VAL A 280 35.23 -6.73 -16.27
CA VAL A 280 35.61 -7.15 -17.61
C VAL A 280 36.09 -5.94 -18.41
N PRO A 281 37.36 -5.88 -18.89
CA PRO A 281 37.85 -4.75 -19.63
C PRO A 281 37.02 -4.42 -20.88
N GLY A 282 36.70 -3.12 -21.06
CA GLY A 282 35.92 -2.65 -22.19
C GLY A 282 34.42 -2.90 -22.11
N THR A 283 33.91 -3.23 -20.94
CA THR A 283 32.47 -3.23 -20.64
C THR A 283 32.08 -2.00 -19.86
N SER A 284 30.77 -1.75 -19.81
CA SER A 284 30.13 -0.73 -18.93
C SER A 284 28.80 -1.26 -18.44
N ALA A 285 28.41 -0.81 -17.24
CA ALA A 285 27.12 -1.15 -16.65
C ALA A 285 26.35 0.13 -16.28
N THR A 286 25.03 0.08 -16.42
CA THR A 286 24.11 1.14 -15.99
C THR A 286 22.93 0.51 -15.28
N LEU A 287 22.52 1.13 -14.16
CA LEU A 287 21.35 0.72 -13.38
C LEU A 287 20.32 1.83 -13.42
N SER A 288 19.08 1.48 -13.74
CA SER A 288 17.94 2.40 -13.73
C SER A 288 16.88 1.90 -12.75
N VAL A 289 16.33 2.80 -11.93
CA VAL A 289 15.18 2.50 -11.09
C VAL A 289 13.92 2.61 -11.93
N THR A 290 13.12 1.54 -11.97
CA THR A 290 11.90 1.45 -12.77
C THR A 290 10.64 1.68 -11.93
N SER A 291 10.72 1.36 -10.63
CA SER A 291 9.64 1.58 -9.66
C SER A 291 10.21 1.64 -8.25
N GLY A 292 9.48 2.24 -7.31
CA GLY A 292 9.94 2.25 -5.94
C GLY A 292 8.90 2.82 -4.97
N ARG A 293 8.99 2.36 -3.73
CA ARG A 293 8.29 2.93 -2.57
C ARG A 293 9.26 3.03 -1.40
N PRO A 294 9.23 4.11 -0.61
CA PRO A 294 10.07 4.27 0.58
C PRO A 294 9.76 3.19 1.63
N ALA A 295 10.59 3.04 2.65
CA ALA A 295 10.25 2.21 3.80
C ALA A 295 9.19 2.91 4.68
N MET A 296 8.31 2.12 5.28
CA MET A 296 7.46 2.52 6.39
C MET A 296 8.02 1.86 7.66
N PRO A 297 8.95 2.49 8.38
CA PRO A 297 9.49 1.92 9.60
C PRO A 297 8.44 1.91 10.71
N GLN A 298 8.56 0.99 11.68
CA GLN A 298 7.76 0.99 12.90
C GLN A 298 8.15 2.18 13.79
N SER A 299 7.83 3.39 13.35
CA SER A 299 8.14 4.64 14.03
C SER A 299 7.39 4.77 15.37
N ASP A 300 7.88 5.65 16.24
CA ASP A 300 7.17 5.98 17.50
C ASP A 300 5.75 6.51 17.23
N GLY A 301 5.55 7.23 16.12
CA GLY A 301 4.24 7.69 15.68
C GLY A 301 3.30 6.53 15.38
N ASN A 302 3.76 5.57 14.57
CA ASN A 302 2.99 4.37 14.20
C ASN A 302 2.68 3.51 15.44
N ARG A 303 3.66 3.32 16.33
CA ARG A 303 3.46 2.56 17.57
C ARG A 303 2.46 3.22 18.52
N ARG A 304 2.47 4.56 18.64
CA ARG A 304 1.44 5.27 19.43
C ARG A 304 0.06 5.13 18.81
N LEU A 305 -0.05 5.25 17.48
CA LEU A 305 -1.32 5.06 16.76
C LEU A 305 -1.85 3.62 16.94
N TYR A 306 -0.99 2.64 16.78
CA TYR A 306 -1.29 1.23 17.07
C TYR A 306 -1.76 1.01 18.50
N ALA A 307 -1.09 1.60 19.49
CA ALA A 307 -1.49 1.46 20.90
C ALA A 307 -2.93 1.98 21.14
N VAL A 308 -3.34 3.06 20.45
CA VAL A 308 -4.71 3.57 20.49
C VAL A 308 -5.67 2.54 19.89
N ALA A 309 -5.38 2.02 18.71
CA ALA A 309 -6.23 1.02 18.04
C ALA A 309 -6.34 -0.27 18.86
N ARG A 310 -5.23 -0.78 19.40
CA ARG A 310 -5.20 -1.98 20.25
C ARG A 310 -6.04 -1.81 21.51
N ALA A 311 -6.00 -0.65 22.16
CA ALA A 311 -6.85 -0.37 23.31
C ALA A 311 -8.34 -0.40 22.95
N GLN A 312 -8.74 0.03 21.74
CA GLN A 312 -10.12 -0.10 21.29
C GLN A 312 -10.51 -1.57 21.04
N ALA A 313 -9.62 -2.35 20.38
CA ALA A 313 -9.84 -3.78 20.16
C ALA A 313 -10.04 -4.54 21.48
N GLN A 314 -9.21 -4.27 22.48
CA GLN A 314 -9.34 -4.85 23.82
C GLN A 314 -10.71 -4.52 24.47
N THR A 315 -11.22 -3.31 24.25
CA THR A 315 -12.57 -2.94 24.73
C THR A 315 -13.68 -3.72 24.01
N PHE A 316 -13.46 -4.11 22.75
CA PHE A 316 -14.33 -5.01 22.00
C PHE A 316 -14.13 -6.49 22.34
N GLY A 317 -13.17 -6.83 23.23
CA GLY A 317 -12.96 -8.17 23.74
C GLY A 317 -12.00 -9.04 22.93
N TYR A 318 -11.17 -8.45 22.05
CA TYR A 318 -10.16 -9.20 21.31
C TYR A 318 -8.79 -8.49 21.32
N ASP A 319 -7.72 -9.26 21.07
CA ASP A 319 -6.39 -8.70 20.87
C ASP A 319 -6.20 -8.26 19.41
N LEU A 320 -5.32 -7.29 19.21
CA LEU A 320 -4.96 -6.75 17.90
C LEU A 320 -3.45 -6.88 17.74
N PRO A 321 -2.95 -7.99 17.17
CA PRO A 321 -1.53 -8.13 16.90
C PRO A 321 -1.02 -7.11 15.88
N GLU A 322 0.28 -6.82 15.92
CA GLU A 322 0.95 -6.00 14.93
C GLU A 322 1.97 -6.80 14.13
N GLU A 323 2.16 -6.43 12.87
CA GLU A 323 3.20 -7.01 12.04
C GLU A 323 4.01 -5.95 11.27
N LEU A 324 5.20 -6.38 10.83
CA LEU A 324 6.00 -5.73 9.81
C LEU A 324 5.87 -6.54 8.53
N ARG A 325 5.26 -5.95 7.49
CA ARG A 325 4.95 -6.62 6.23
C ARG A 325 6.02 -6.38 5.17
N SER A 326 6.32 -7.39 4.37
CA SER A 326 7.29 -7.27 3.27
C SER A 326 6.71 -6.58 2.03
N GLY A 327 5.39 -6.65 1.83
CA GLY A 327 4.69 -5.96 0.75
C GLY A 327 4.61 -4.45 1.01
N VAL A 328 4.58 -3.67 -0.05
CA VAL A 328 4.42 -2.21 -0.02
C VAL A 328 2.96 -1.82 -0.19
N SER A 329 2.59 -0.61 0.23
CA SER A 329 1.29 0.02 -0.03
C SER A 329 1.43 1.54 -0.07
N ASP A 330 0.34 2.27 -0.23
CA ASP A 330 0.35 3.73 -0.14
C ASP A 330 0.72 4.25 1.27
N ALA A 331 0.62 3.42 2.30
CA ALA A 331 1.12 3.73 3.64
C ALA A 331 2.61 4.09 3.66
N ASN A 332 3.39 3.54 2.73
CA ASN A 332 4.81 3.85 2.61
C ASN A 332 5.06 5.31 2.27
N PHE A 333 4.30 5.90 1.33
CA PHE A 333 4.41 7.32 0.99
C PHE A 333 4.00 8.24 2.13
N ILE A 334 2.95 7.86 2.86
CA ILE A 334 2.47 8.61 4.02
C ILE A 334 3.53 8.64 5.13
N ALA A 335 4.13 7.48 5.41
CA ALA A 335 5.18 7.34 6.42
C ALA A 335 6.44 8.15 6.09
N GLU A 336 6.82 8.26 4.80
CA GLU A 336 7.96 9.05 4.34
C GLU A 336 7.83 10.52 4.76
N LEU A 337 6.62 11.06 4.81
CA LEU A 337 6.34 12.44 5.22
C LEU A 337 6.22 12.61 6.75
N GLY A 338 6.42 11.53 7.51
CA GLY A 338 6.42 11.56 8.97
C GLY A 338 5.03 11.56 9.62
N ALA A 339 3.94 11.39 8.85
CA ALA A 339 2.61 11.24 9.42
C ALA A 339 2.48 9.85 10.09
N PRO A 340 1.92 9.76 11.32
CA PRO A 340 1.61 8.47 11.91
C PRO A 340 0.64 7.68 11.02
N VAL A 341 0.99 6.44 10.69
CA VAL A 341 0.17 5.60 9.80
C VAL A 341 -0.01 4.20 10.39
N LEU A 342 -1.23 3.70 10.31
CA LEU A 342 -1.61 2.32 10.63
C LEU A 342 -2.30 1.73 9.41
N ASP A 343 -1.79 0.58 8.97
CA ASP A 343 -2.28 -0.11 7.78
C ASP A 343 -2.81 -1.50 8.12
N GLY A 344 -3.36 -2.25 7.15
CA GLY A 344 -3.97 -3.55 7.41
C GLY A 344 -5.29 -3.46 8.18
N LEU A 345 -6.03 -2.35 8.04
CA LEU A 345 -7.31 -2.13 8.71
C LEU A 345 -8.51 -2.72 7.95
N GLY A 346 -8.29 -3.30 6.78
CA GLY A 346 -9.29 -4.05 6.03
C GLY A 346 -9.72 -5.35 6.73
N PRO A 347 -10.67 -6.08 6.15
CA PRO A 347 -11.12 -7.36 6.69
C PRO A 347 -9.99 -8.39 6.68
N VAL A 348 -10.12 -9.43 7.51
CA VAL A 348 -9.21 -10.58 7.50
C VAL A 348 -9.50 -11.43 6.28
N GLY A 349 -8.48 -11.81 5.56
CA GLY A 349 -8.57 -12.64 4.35
C GLY A 349 -7.21 -13.17 3.95
N ASP A 350 -7.14 -13.69 2.74
CA ASP A 350 -5.90 -14.23 2.16
C ASP A 350 -6.05 -14.46 0.65
N LEU A 351 -4.96 -14.91 0.02
CA LEU A 351 -4.90 -15.32 -1.37
C LEU A 351 -5.16 -14.17 -2.36
N ASP A 352 -4.79 -12.94 -1.96
CA ASP A 352 -4.71 -11.81 -2.86
C ASP A 352 -3.93 -12.16 -4.14
N HIS A 353 -4.20 -11.44 -5.24
CA HIS A 353 -3.62 -11.69 -6.56
C HIS A 353 -3.91 -13.09 -7.14
N SER A 354 -4.90 -13.81 -6.61
CA SER A 354 -5.34 -15.10 -7.13
C SER A 354 -6.87 -15.18 -7.30
N ASP A 355 -7.36 -16.13 -8.08
CA ASP A 355 -8.80 -16.39 -8.26
C ASP A 355 -9.46 -17.10 -7.05
N LEU A 356 -8.71 -17.30 -5.98
CA LEU A 356 -9.14 -17.86 -4.70
C LEU A 356 -9.21 -16.79 -3.59
N GLU A 357 -9.00 -15.56 -3.91
CA GLU A 357 -9.03 -14.41 -2.99
C GLU A 357 -10.33 -14.38 -2.18
N PHE A 358 -10.20 -14.23 -0.85
CA PHE A 358 -11.35 -14.25 0.06
C PHE A 358 -11.17 -13.36 1.29
N ILE A 359 -12.30 -13.04 1.93
CA ILE A 359 -12.35 -12.45 3.27
C ILE A 359 -13.24 -13.27 4.20
N LEU A 360 -13.02 -13.13 5.52
CA LEU A 360 -13.90 -13.61 6.57
C LEU A 360 -15.00 -12.57 6.82
N LYS A 361 -16.27 -12.93 6.58
CA LYS A 361 -17.44 -12.04 6.65
C LYS A 361 -17.55 -11.24 7.94
N ASP A 362 -17.34 -11.92 9.08
CA ASP A 362 -17.53 -11.31 10.40
C ASP A 362 -16.52 -10.19 10.67
N THR A 363 -15.34 -10.27 10.05
CA THR A 363 -14.29 -9.27 10.26
C THR A 363 -14.58 -7.95 9.58
N LEU A 364 -15.49 -7.91 8.60
CA LEU A 364 -15.86 -6.67 7.89
C LEU A 364 -16.41 -5.61 8.87
N MET A 365 -17.42 -5.99 9.66
CA MET A 365 -18.03 -5.08 10.64
C MET A 365 -17.19 -4.91 11.91
N GLU A 366 -16.43 -5.94 12.30
CA GLU A 366 -15.48 -5.84 13.40
C GLU A 366 -14.42 -4.75 13.11
N ARG A 367 -13.88 -4.73 11.90
CA ARG A 367 -12.90 -3.72 11.45
C ARG A 367 -13.53 -2.33 11.32
N ALA A 368 -14.77 -2.23 10.86
CA ALA A 368 -15.49 -0.96 10.83
C ALA A 368 -15.70 -0.38 12.25
N ALA A 369 -16.05 -1.22 13.21
CA ALA A 369 -16.20 -0.83 14.61
C ALA A 369 -14.86 -0.37 15.22
N LEU A 370 -13.79 -1.14 15.00
CA LEU A 370 -12.44 -0.79 15.43
C LEU A 370 -11.99 0.56 14.88
N THR A 371 -12.19 0.77 13.59
CA THR A 371 -11.81 2.01 12.90
C THR A 371 -12.58 3.21 13.45
N ALA A 372 -13.90 3.10 13.60
CA ALA A 372 -14.73 4.17 14.17
C ALA A 372 -14.30 4.54 15.59
N ALA A 373 -14.07 3.53 16.46
CA ALA A 373 -13.61 3.74 17.83
C ALA A 373 -12.21 4.36 17.88
N THR A 374 -11.31 3.92 16.99
CA THR A 374 -9.95 4.47 16.89
C THR A 374 -9.96 5.94 16.49
N ILE A 375 -10.73 6.33 15.46
CA ILE A 375 -10.88 7.72 15.03
C ILE A 375 -11.43 8.59 16.16
N ALA A 376 -12.47 8.14 16.85
CA ALA A 376 -13.05 8.86 17.98
C ALA A 376 -12.06 9.02 19.15
N ALA A 377 -11.27 7.98 19.45
CA ALA A 377 -10.26 8.04 20.49
C ALA A 377 -9.12 9.00 20.15
N LEU A 378 -8.62 8.97 18.92
CA LEU A 378 -7.58 9.90 18.44
C LEU A 378 -8.03 11.35 18.57
N TRP A 379 -9.27 11.65 18.18
CA TRP A 379 -9.82 13.00 18.28
C TRP A 379 -9.91 13.46 19.73
N ASN A 380 -10.42 12.64 20.64
CA ASN A 380 -10.54 12.95 22.06
C ASN A 380 -9.19 13.18 22.74
N HIS A 381 -8.14 12.46 22.31
CA HIS A 381 -6.78 12.66 22.82
C HIS A 381 -6.11 13.91 22.26
N GLY A 382 -6.30 14.20 20.97
CA GLY A 382 -5.70 15.35 20.29
C GLY A 382 -6.32 16.71 20.65
N THR A 383 -7.56 16.74 21.18
CA THR A 383 -8.25 17.96 21.61
C THR A 383 -8.07 18.31 23.09
N ARG A 384 -7.48 17.39 23.89
CA ARG A 384 -7.13 17.73 25.28
C ARG A 384 -5.84 18.56 25.28
N PRO A 385 -5.84 19.78 25.90
CA PRO A 385 -4.59 20.50 26.13
C PRO A 385 -3.65 19.56 26.92
N GLU A 386 -2.39 19.47 26.48
CA GLU A 386 -1.36 18.80 27.28
C GLU A 386 -1.45 19.32 28.69
N LYS A 387 -1.78 18.42 29.64
CA LYS A 387 -1.64 18.75 31.05
C LYS A 387 -0.16 19.03 31.28
N SER A 388 0.20 20.30 31.44
CA SER A 388 1.51 20.69 31.93
C SER A 388 1.83 19.79 33.12
N GLN A 389 2.86 18.96 33.00
CA GLN A 389 3.37 18.23 34.15
C GLN A 389 3.74 19.30 35.21
N PRO A 390 3.25 19.20 36.44
CA PRO A 390 3.71 20.10 37.50
C PRO A 390 5.22 19.84 37.66
N GLY A 391 5.96 20.92 37.42
CA GLY A 391 7.43 20.89 37.58
C GLY A 391 7.81 20.26 38.92
N ALA A 392 8.66 19.25 38.81
CA ALA A 392 9.43 18.80 39.97
C ALA A 392 10.34 19.95 40.37
N ILE A 393 10.04 20.53 41.55
CA ILE A 393 10.94 21.40 42.32
C ILE A 393 11.98 20.55 42.98
#